data_d06559b51bad06d66aa53a53aef3496d
#
_entry.id   d06559b51bad06d66aa53a53aef3496d
#
_cell.length_a   1.000
_cell.length_b   1.000
_cell.length_c   1.000
_cell.angle_alpha   90.00
_cell.angle_beta   90.00
_cell.angle_gamma   90.00
#
_symmetry.space_group_name_H-M   'P 1'
#
loop_
_entity.id
_entity.type
_entity.pdbx_description
1 polymer ?
#
loop_
_entity_poly.entity_id
_entity_poly.type
_entity_poly.pdbx_seq_one_letter_code
_entity_poly.pdbx_strand_id
1 'polypeptide(L)'
;MNGEESNKSLFYRFSLSANRTTENWKINLSANSNTNENTFKIDDEMTIRSQSQNWNVNSLIVKSLSAKWSAGGRAAVTHSSFSNNERAIGFAPGLEYDFFPYSESTRRILTLQYTIGLDVFTYAELTIFDKLHETVPRHTINASLGLRQPWGSLNASSNYSQHLNHLDRSHWSVDGSADVRLFKGFSFDFFGRYEKIKDQIGLRKSEASTEEVLLRVQQLATGYSYFFNFGISYRFGSIFNNVVNPRFDR
;
A
#
# COMPACT_ATOMS: atom_id res chain seq x y z
N MET A 1 17.90 4.91 14.55
CA MET A 1 18.93 3.93 14.96
C MET A 1 18.54 3.42 16.33
N ASN A 2 18.40 2.13 16.49
CA ASN A 2 18.25 1.47 17.78
C ASN A 2 19.38 0.46 17.89
N GLY A 3 19.95 0.31 19.07
CA GLY A 3 21.02 -0.64 19.29
C GLY A 3 21.11 -1.01 20.77
N GLU A 4 21.32 -2.27 21.00
CA GLU A 4 21.67 -2.92 22.25
C GLU A 4 22.85 -3.86 21.98
N GLU A 5 23.43 -4.46 23.00
CA GLU A 5 24.63 -5.28 22.85
C GLU A 5 24.44 -6.46 21.88
N SER A 6 23.26 -7.06 21.87
CA SER A 6 22.91 -8.24 21.03
C SER A 6 22.20 -7.89 19.71
N ASN A 7 21.71 -6.66 19.54
CA ASN A 7 20.88 -6.27 18.38
C ASN A 7 21.14 -4.82 17.96
N LYS A 8 21.45 -4.63 16.70
CA LYS A 8 21.59 -3.32 16.08
C LYS A 8 20.67 -3.22 14.87
N SER A 9 19.75 -2.24 14.87
CA SER A 9 18.85 -1.95 13.76
C SER A 9 19.10 -0.56 13.21
N LEU A 10 19.32 -0.48 11.90
CA LEU A 10 19.47 0.76 11.13
C LEU A 10 18.34 0.85 10.12
N PHE A 11 17.62 1.95 10.15
CA PHE A 11 16.55 2.23 9.22
C PHE A 11 16.77 3.58 8.56
N TYR A 12 16.84 3.56 7.22
CA TYR A 12 16.96 4.75 6.38
C TYR A 12 15.69 4.90 5.55
N ARG A 13 15.12 6.09 5.55
CA ARG A 13 13.98 6.44 4.69
C ARG A 13 14.26 7.75 3.99
N PHE A 14 14.03 7.75 2.69
CA PHE A 14 14.00 8.94 1.86
C PHE A 14 12.66 9.02 1.15
N SER A 15 12.06 10.21 1.09
CA SER A 15 10.81 10.45 0.37
C SER A 15 10.85 11.84 -0.27
N LEU A 16 10.51 11.88 -1.55
CA LEU A 16 10.35 13.11 -2.33
C LEU A 16 9.02 13.05 -3.05
N SER A 17 8.26 14.13 -3.05
CA SER A 17 7.02 14.22 -3.81
C SER A 17 6.82 15.61 -4.42
N ALA A 18 6.24 15.64 -5.62
CA ALA A 18 5.79 16.82 -6.29
C ALA A 18 4.37 16.61 -6.79
N ASN A 19 3.45 17.49 -6.38
CA ASN A 19 2.04 17.36 -6.68
C ASN A 19 1.53 18.68 -7.29
N ARG A 20 0.78 18.56 -8.39
CA ARG A 20 0.09 19.66 -9.01
C ARG A 20 -1.36 19.26 -9.30
N THR A 21 -2.30 20.00 -8.76
CA THR A 21 -3.72 19.80 -9.02
C THR A 21 -4.31 21.12 -9.52
N THR A 22 -4.99 21.06 -10.66
CA THR A 22 -5.79 22.13 -11.25
C THR A 22 -7.18 21.58 -11.54
N GLU A 23 -8.09 22.40 -12.04
CA GLU A 23 -9.43 21.95 -12.45
C GLU A 23 -9.38 20.82 -13.50
N ASN A 24 -8.42 20.87 -14.42
CA ASN A 24 -8.32 19.94 -15.54
C ASN A 24 -7.24 18.89 -15.40
N TRP A 25 -6.24 19.09 -14.53
CA TRP A 25 -5.07 18.21 -14.43
C TRP A 25 -4.72 17.87 -13.00
N LYS A 26 -4.39 16.60 -12.78
CA LYS A 26 -3.76 16.11 -11.57
C LYS A 26 -2.47 15.41 -11.95
N ILE A 27 -1.35 15.89 -11.41
CA ILE A 27 -0.01 15.34 -11.64
C ILE A 27 0.59 15.04 -10.28
N ASN A 28 0.96 13.77 -10.04
CA ASN A 28 1.65 13.35 -8.83
C ASN A 28 2.93 12.63 -9.25
N LEU A 29 4.06 13.08 -8.73
CA LEU A 29 5.35 12.44 -8.86
C LEU A 29 5.85 12.09 -7.47
N SER A 30 6.38 10.90 -7.28
CA SER A 30 6.97 10.51 -6.00
C SER A 30 8.16 9.58 -6.19
N ALA A 31 9.15 9.75 -5.32
CA ALA A 31 10.27 8.85 -5.19
C ALA A 31 10.45 8.49 -3.72
N ASN A 32 10.52 7.22 -3.41
CA ASN A 32 10.69 6.73 -2.05
C ASN A 32 11.80 5.67 -2.03
N SER A 33 12.56 5.64 -0.95
CA SER A 33 13.56 4.62 -0.68
C SER A 33 13.53 4.26 0.80
N ASN A 34 13.52 2.97 1.09
CA ASN A 34 13.61 2.43 2.44
C ASN A 34 14.70 1.36 2.47
N THR A 35 15.61 1.47 3.41
CA THR A 35 16.61 0.43 3.70
C THR A 35 16.52 0.08 5.17
N ASN A 36 16.39 -1.18 5.46
CA ASN A 36 16.41 -1.73 6.82
C ASN A 36 17.56 -2.73 6.91
N GLU A 37 18.46 -2.50 7.84
CA GLU A 37 19.58 -3.37 8.15
C GLU A 37 19.50 -3.78 9.61
N ASN A 38 19.43 -5.09 9.86
CA ASN A 38 19.44 -5.66 11.21
C ASN A 38 20.67 -6.55 11.37
N THR A 39 21.38 -6.37 12.46
CA THR A 39 22.53 -7.17 12.84
C THR A 39 22.25 -7.78 14.20
N PHE A 40 22.24 -9.10 14.26
CA PHE A 40 22.01 -9.89 15.47
C PHE A 40 23.31 -10.59 15.85
N LYS A 41 23.82 -10.29 17.03
CA LYS A 41 24.95 -11.02 17.63
C LYS A 41 24.36 -12.11 18.52
N ILE A 42 24.49 -13.37 18.10
CA ILE A 42 23.98 -14.54 18.84
C ILE A 42 24.99 -14.97 19.91
N ASP A 43 26.26 -14.97 19.54
CA ASP A 43 27.40 -15.22 20.44
C ASP A 43 28.63 -14.49 19.89
N ASP A 44 29.82 -14.73 20.48
CA ASP A 44 31.05 -14.06 20.06
C ASP A 44 31.55 -14.49 18.67
N GLU A 45 31.10 -15.63 18.14
CA GLU A 45 31.51 -16.15 16.83
C GLU A 45 30.43 -16.00 15.77
N MET A 46 29.15 -15.88 16.18
CA MET A 46 28.00 -15.89 15.26
C MET A 46 27.27 -14.53 15.21
N THR A 47 27.35 -13.88 14.06
CA THR A 47 26.61 -12.64 13.78
C THR A 47 25.76 -12.84 12.52
N ILE A 48 24.44 -12.67 12.65
CA ILE A 48 23.50 -12.69 11.52
C ILE A 48 23.22 -11.25 11.09
N ARG A 49 23.39 -10.97 9.79
CA ARG A 49 23.08 -9.69 9.19
C ARG A 49 21.97 -9.87 8.17
N SER A 50 20.91 -9.08 8.31
CA SER A 50 19.76 -9.05 7.43
C SER A 50 19.61 -7.66 6.84
N GLN A 51 19.47 -7.55 5.51
CA GLN A 51 19.26 -6.30 4.82
C GLN A 51 18.05 -6.42 3.90
N SER A 52 17.14 -5.45 3.98
CA SER A 52 16.02 -5.29 3.07
C SER A 52 16.05 -3.89 2.47
N GLN A 53 16.01 -3.81 1.15
CA GLN A 53 16.01 -2.57 0.40
C GLN A 53 14.81 -2.52 -0.55
N ASN A 54 14.08 -1.41 -0.50
CA ASN A 54 12.96 -1.14 -1.40
C ASN A 54 13.05 0.32 -1.85
N TRP A 55 12.91 0.56 -3.14
CA TRP A 55 12.74 1.91 -3.66
C TRP A 55 11.72 1.92 -4.81
N ASN A 56 11.06 3.06 -4.99
CA ASN A 56 10.12 3.26 -6.08
C ASN A 56 10.13 4.71 -6.56
N VAL A 57 9.89 4.86 -7.85
CA VAL A 57 9.59 6.15 -8.49
C VAL A 57 8.26 5.97 -9.19
N ASN A 58 7.29 6.83 -8.88
CA ASN A 58 5.94 6.74 -9.42
C ASN A 58 5.54 8.07 -10.07
N SER A 59 4.79 7.97 -11.12
CA SER A 59 4.14 9.08 -11.81
C SER A 59 2.67 8.76 -12.03
N LEU A 60 1.79 9.70 -11.73
CA LEU A 60 0.38 9.68 -12.09
C LEU A 60 0.04 10.99 -12.80
N ILE A 61 -0.52 10.90 -13.98
CA ILE A 61 -1.01 12.03 -14.74
C ILE A 61 -2.46 11.75 -15.12
N VAL A 62 -3.38 12.64 -14.71
CA VAL A 62 -4.81 12.53 -14.99
C VAL A 62 -5.32 13.83 -15.57
N LYS A 63 -6.15 13.72 -16.59
CA LYS A 63 -6.89 14.81 -17.21
C LYS A 63 -8.38 14.62 -16.98
N SER A 64 -9.04 15.61 -16.43
CA SER A 64 -10.50 15.67 -16.34
C SER A 64 -11.07 15.89 -17.74
N LEU A 65 -11.95 15.00 -18.20
CA LEU A 65 -12.62 15.09 -19.50
C LEU A 65 -14.00 15.72 -19.37
N SER A 66 -14.66 15.50 -18.24
CA SER A 66 -15.95 16.06 -17.88
C SER A 66 -16.15 16.04 -16.37
N ALA A 67 -17.32 16.45 -15.89
CA ALA A 67 -17.68 16.38 -14.46
C ALA A 67 -17.69 14.96 -13.87
N LYS A 68 -17.68 13.92 -14.72
CA LYS A 68 -17.78 12.52 -14.31
C LYS A 68 -16.73 11.61 -14.95
N TRP A 69 -15.99 12.08 -15.94
CA TRP A 69 -15.00 11.25 -16.64
C TRP A 69 -13.63 11.84 -16.56
N SER A 70 -12.66 10.99 -16.26
CA SER A 70 -11.24 11.32 -16.29
C SER A 70 -10.47 10.25 -17.06
N ALA A 71 -9.41 10.67 -17.76
CA ALA A 71 -8.46 9.78 -18.40
C ALA A 71 -7.07 10.05 -17.83
N GLY A 72 -6.27 9.02 -17.66
CA GLY A 72 -4.94 9.19 -17.11
C GLY A 72 -4.05 8.00 -17.33
N GLY A 73 -2.86 8.05 -16.73
CA GLY A 73 -1.91 6.95 -16.76
C GLY A 73 -1.00 6.98 -15.55
N ARG A 74 -0.53 5.79 -15.20
CA ARG A 74 0.48 5.58 -14.17
C ARG A 74 1.74 5.01 -14.82
N ALA A 75 2.90 5.50 -14.40
CA ALA A 75 4.17 4.87 -14.69
C ALA A 75 4.93 4.67 -13.38
N ALA A 76 5.61 3.53 -13.25
CA ALA A 76 6.37 3.22 -12.05
C ALA A 76 7.66 2.49 -12.40
N VAL A 77 8.70 2.76 -11.63
CA VAL A 77 9.90 1.92 -11.57
C VAL A 77 10.10 1.54 -10.11
N THR A 78 10.23 0.25 -9.85
CA THR A 78 10.34 -0.27 -8.49
C THR A 78 11.47 -1.28 -8.35
N HIS A 79 12.04 -1.34 -7.16
CA HIS A 79 12.97 -2.35 -6.70
C HIS A 79 12.51 -2.88 -5.36
N SER A 80 12.64 -4.18 -5.13
CA SER A 80 12.33 -4.79 -3.84
C SER A 80 13.14 -6.06 -3.65
N SER A 81 14.08 -6.04 -2.73
CA SER A 81 14.83 -7.23 -2.35
C SER A 81 13.93 -8.31 -1.75
N PHE A 82 12.87 -7.90 -1.02
CA PHE A 82 11.89 -8.83 -0.44
C PHE A 82 11.11 -9.60 -1.51
N SER A 83 10.66 -8.93 -2.56
CA SER A 83 9.84 -9.52 -3.63
C SER A 83 10.66 -10.06 -4.80
N ASN A 84 11.98 -10.24 -4.63
CA ASN A 84 12.89 -10.70 -5.68
C ASN A 84 12.94 -9.79 -6.93
N ASN A 85 12.48 -8.55 -6.83
CA ASN A 85 12.46 -7.61 -7.95
C ASN A 85 13.74 -6.77 -7.95
N GLU A 86 14.71 -7.09 -8.81
CA GLU A 86 15.85 -6.23 -9.08
C GLU A 86 15.38 -4.92 -9.71
N ARG A 87 14.43 -5.03 -10.67
CA ARG A 87 13.75 -3.89 -11.26
C ARG A 87 12.41 -4.32 -11.87
N ALA A 88 11.36 -3.57 -11.57
CA ALA A 88 10.10 -3.69 -12.27
C ALA A 88 9.72 -2.32 -12.85
N ILE A 89 9.37 -2.29 -14.14
CA ILE A 89 8.93 -1.08 -14.86
C ILE A 89 7.50 -1.32 -15.31
N GLY A 90 6.58 -0.46 -14.88
CA GLY A 90 5.17 -0.55 -15.21
C GLY A 90 4.65 0.72 -15.89
N PHE A 91 3.74 0.55 -16.85
CA PHE A 91 2.96 1.62 -17.43
C PHE A 91 1.52 1.17 -17.60
N ALA A 92 0.55 1.98 -17.15
CA ALA A 92 -0.87 1.64 -17.18
C ALA A 92 -1.73 2.89 -17.44
N PRO A 93 -2.18 3.11 -18.70
CA PRO A 93 -3.25 4.05 -19.01
C PRO A 93 -4.59 3.54 -18.50
N GLY A 94 -5.54 4.46 -18.30
CA GLY A 94 -6.86 4.12 -17.80
C GLY A 94 -7.88 5.23 -17.88
N LEU A 95 -9.10 4.85 -17.57
CA LEU A 95 -10.27 5.70 -17.49
C LEU A 95 -10.90 5.56 -16.11
N GLU A 96 -11.47 6.65 -15.62
CA GLU A 96 -12.21 6.70 -14.36
C GLU A 96 -13.57 7.35 -14.59
N TYR A 97 -14.59 6.76 -13.99
CA TYR A 97 -15.95 7.28 -13.94
C TYR A 97 -16.36 7.61 -12.52
N ASP A 98 -16.78 8.84 -12.30
CA ASP A 98 -17.32 9.35 -11.05
C ASP A 98 -18.86 9.29 -11.09
N PHE A 99 -19.47 8.46 -10.25
CA PHE A 99 -20.93 8.36 -10.15
C PHE A 99 -21.56 9.65 -9.63
N PHE A 100 -20.87 10.35 -8.72
CA PHE A 100 -21.23 11.66 -8.24
C PHE A 100 -20.36 12.73 -8.90
N PRO A 101 -20.87 13.93 -9.16
CA PRO A 101 -20.05 15.02 -9.68
C PRO A 101 -18.86 15.31 -8.75
N TYR A 102 -17.70 15.64 -9.32
CA TYR A 102 -16.49 15.96 -8.57
C TYR A 102 -16.70 17.08 -7.53
N SER A 103 -17.63 18.01 -7.79
CA SER A 103 -18.02 19.07 -6.84
C SER A 103 -18.55 18.54 -5.49
N GLU A 104 -19.02 17.30 -5.44
CA GLU A 104 -19.51 16.63 -4.23
C GLU A 104 -18.48 15.77 -3.52
N SER A 105 -17.25 15.66 -4.05
CA SER A 105 -16.20 14.76 -3.57
C SER A 105 -15.79 14.98 -2.10
N THR A 106 -16.07 16.16 -1.54
CA THR A 106 -15.83 16.44 -0.10
C THR A 106 -16.82 15.74 0.83
N ARG A 107 -18.01 15.36 0.31
CA ARG A 107 -19.07 14.72 1.09
C ARG A 107 -19.32 13.27 0.70
N ARG A 108 -19.26 13.00 -0.60
CA ARG A 108 -19.44 11.66 -1.16
C ARG A 108 -18.65 11.51 -2.44
N ILE A 109 -18.05 10.36 -2.60
CA ILE A 109 -17.37 9.95 -3.81
C ILE A 109 -17.65 8.47 -4.05
N LEU A 110 -17.94 8.11 -5.28
CA LEU A 110 -17.99 6.72 -5.74
C LEU A 110 -17.39 6.69 -7.13
N THR A 111 -16.27 6.02 -7.26
CA THR A 111 -15.51 5.95 -8.52
C THR A 111 -15.35 4.51 -8.98
N LEU A 112 -15.32 4.33 -10.28
CA LEU A 112 -14.90 3.10 -10.93
C LEU A 112 -13.79 3.42 -11.92
N GLN A 113 -12.62 2.85 -11.71
CA GLN A 113 -11.45 3.02 -12.56
C GLN A 113 -11.10 1.70 -13.25
N TYR A 114 -10.82 1.77 -14.53
CA TYR A 114 -10.27 0.66 -15.31
C TYR A 114 -8.94 1.07 -15.91
N THR A 115 -7.92 0.24 -15.74
CA THR A 115 -6.60 0.43 -16.34
C THR A 115 -6.18 -0.83 -17.06
N ILE A 116 -5.43 -0.68 -18.15
CA ILE A 116 -4.72 -1.75 -18.82
C ILE A 116 -3.24 -1.38 -18.84
N GLY A 117 -2.37 -2.30 -18.47
CA GLY A 117 -0.96 -1.99 -18.29
C GLY A 117 -0.03 -3.11 -18.72
N LEU A 118 1.21 -2.76 -18.79
CA LEU A 118 2.31 -3.66 -19.07
C LEU A 118 3.38 -3.47 -17.98
N ASP A 119 3.75 -4.58 -17.33
CA ASP A 119 4.83 -4.62 -16.37
C ASP A 119 5.99 -5.46 -16.90
N VAL A 120 7.20 -4.92 -16.84
CA VAL A 120 8.45 -5.60 -17.26
C VAL A 120 9.26 -5.84 -15.99
N PHE A 121 9.45 -7.11 -15.65
CA PHE A 121 10.18 -7.56 -14.49
C PHE A 121 11.58 -8.03 -14.85
N THR A 122 12.54 -7.65 -14.04
CA THR A 122 13.87 -8.24 -13.94
C THR A 122 14.02 -8.72 -12.50
N TYR A 123 14.22 -10.01 -12.33
CA TYR A 123 14.37 -10.62 -11.00
C TYR A 123 15.84 -10.70 -10.60
N ALA A 124 16.11 -10.59 -9.30
CA ALA A 124 17.46 -10.76 -8.76
C ALA A 124 17.91 -12.22 -8.81
N GLU A 125 16.98 -13.14 -8.56
CA GLU A 125 17.21 -14.58 -8.57
C GLU A 125 16.15 -15.29 -9.41
N LEU A 126 16.46 -16.52 -9.85
CA LEU A 126 15.55 -17.37 -10.61
C LEU A 126 14.26 -17.60 -9.84
N THR A 127 13.12 -17.36 -10.51
CA THR A 127 11.80 -17.57 -9.91
C THR A 127 11.41 -19.05 -9.91
N ILE A 128 10.36 -19.42 -9.14
CA ILE A 128 9.75 -20.77 -9.16
C ILE A 128 9.22 -21.17 -10.55
N PHE A 129 9.12 -20.23 -11.50
CA PHE A 129 8.73 -20.45 -12.89
C PHE A 129 9.93 -20.44 -13.86
N ASP A 130 11.16 -20.56 -13.33
CA ASP A 130 12.42 -20.58 -14.10
C ASP A 130 12.64 -19.31 -14.95
N LYS A 131 12.26 -18.13 -14.40
CA LYS A 131 12.40 -16.85 -15.07
C LYS A 131 13.31 -15.90 -14.32
N LEU A 132 14.16 -15.15 -15.06
CA LEU A 132 14.91 -13.98 -14.60
C LEU A 132 14.30 -12.67 -15.15
N HIS A 133 13.56 -12.78 -16.26
CA HIS A 133 12.88 -11.65 -16.90
C HIS A 133 11.52 -12.09 -17.39
N GLU A 134 10.52 -11.23 -17.22
CA GLU A 134 9.24 -11.45 -17.86
C GLU A 134 8.48 -10.14 -18.08
N THR A 135 7.59 -10.19 -19.08
CA THR A 135 6.68 -9.08 -19.39
C THR A 135 5.26 -9.55 -19.16
N VAL A 136 4.53 -8.80 -18.36
CA VAL A 136 3.19 -9.17 -17.88
C VAL A 136 2.19 -8.10 -18.30
N PRO A 137 1.37 -8.34 -19.33
CA PRO A 137 0.21 -7.51 -19.58
C PRO A 137 -0.84 -7.76 -18.50
N ARG A 138 -1.41 -6.68 -17.96
CA ARG A 138 -2.33 -6.72 -16.83
C ARG A 138 -3.47 -5.75 -17.03
N HIS A 139 -4.65 -6.09 -16.57
CA HIS A 139 -5.71 -5.11 -16.34
C HIS A 139 -6.05 -4.99 -14.85
N THR A 140 -6.61 -3.84 -14.50
CA THR A 140 -7.00 -3.58 -13.12
C THR A 140 -8.32 -2.82 -13.10
N ILE A 141 -9.22 -3.26 -12.22
CA ILE A 141 -10.47 -2.57 -11.89
C ILE A 141 -10.36 -2.09 -10.45
N ASN A 142 -10.59 -0.82 -10.22
CA ASN A 142 -10.63 -0.24 -8.88
C ASN A 142 -11.98 0.44 -8.68
N ALA A 143 -12.68 0.09 -7.59
CA ALA A 143 -13.89 0.77 -7.14
C ALA A 143 -13.60 1.41 -5.77
N SER A 144 -13.97 2.68 -5.60
CA SER A 144 -13.74 3.41 -4.36
C SER A 144 -14.98 4.15 -3.93
N LEU A 145 -15.36 4.01 -2.67
CA LEU A 145 -16.47 4.70 -2.01
C LEU A 145 -15.90 5.53 -0.86
N GLY A 146 -16.28 6.79 -0.79
CA GLY A 146 -16.05 7.66 0.35
C GLY A 146 -17.33 8.40 0.72
N LEU A 147 -17.71 8.35 1.99
CA LEU A 147 -18.83 9.06 2.55
C LEU A 147 -18.39 9.86 3.76
N ARG A 148 -18.73 11.13 3.81
CA ARG A 148 -18.51 12.00 4.98
C ARG A 148 -19.82 12.66 5.36
N GLN A 149 -20.28 12.35 6.53
CA GLN A 149 -21.58 12.78 7.05
C GLN A 149 -21.43 13.32 8.49
N PRO A 150 -22.43 14.03 9.04
CA PRO A 150 -22.37 14.51 10.42
C PRO A 150 -22.17 13.41 11.47
N TRP A 151 -22.59 12.18 11.18
CA TRP A 151 -22.43 11.03 12.04
C TRP A 151 -21.04 10.36 11.92
N GLY A 152 -20.22 10.73 10.92
CA GLY A 152 -18.89 10.14 10.77
C GLY A 152 -18.45 10.00 9.30
N SER A 153 -17.48 9.14 9.08
CA SER A 153 -16.95 8.82 7.75
C SER A 153 -16.92 7.32 7.49
N LEU A 154 -17.16 6.94 6.24
CA LEU A 154 -17.00 5.59 5.71
C LEU A 154 -16.14 5.65 4.46
N ASN A 155 -15.12 4.80 4.39
CA ASN A 155 -14.36 4.60 3.16
C ASN A 155 -14.31 3.10 2.87
N ALA A 156 -14.43 2.74 1.61
CA ALA A 156 -14.24 1.37 1.13
C ALA A 156 -13.58 1.41 -0.23
N SER A 157 -12.68 0.47 -0.49
CA SER A 157 -12.12 0.27 -1.81
C SER A 157 -12.01 -1.21 -2.14
N SER A 158 -12.14 -1.53 -3.42
CA SER A 158 -11.92 -2.86 -3.96
C SER A 158 -11.04 -2.73 -5.19
N ASN A 159 -9.94 -3.46 -5.20
CA ASN A 159 -9.01 -3.50 -6.31
C ASN A 159 -8.89 -4.93 -6.81
N TYR A 160 -9.16 -5.15 -8.09
CA TYR A 160 -8.97 -6.42 -8.76
C TYR A 160 -8.00 -6.25 -9.91
N SER A 161 -6.92 -7.02 -9.93
CA SER A 161 -5.98 -7.09 -11.04
C SER A 161 -5.83 -8.52 -11.53
N GLN A 162 -5.62 -8.68 -12.84
CA GLN A 162 -5.44 -9.99 -13.45
C GLN A 162 -4.40 -9.88 -14.58
N HIS A 163 -3.54 -10.88 -14.68
CA HIS A 163 -2.62 -11.03 -15.79
C HIS A 163 -3.36 -11.47 -17.04
N LEU A 164 -3.11 -10.81 -18.17
CA LEU A 164 -3.80 -11.13 -19.42
C LEU A 164 -3.17 -12.30 -20.18
N ASN A 165 -1.91 -12.61 -19.88
CA ASN A 165 -1.21 -13.79 -20.42
C ASN A 165 -1.37 -15.06 -19.56
N HIS A 166 -1.88 -14.93 -18.32
CA HIS A 166 -2.14 -16.01 -17.37
C HIS A 166 -3.38 -15.67 -16.54
N LEU A 167 -4.57 -16.00 -17.03
CA LEU A 167 -5.84 -15.60 -16.42
C LEU A 167 -6.11 -16.23 -15.05
N ASP A 168 -5.40 -17.29 -14.69
CA ASP A 168 -5.39 -17.90 -13.36
C ASP A 168 -4.67 -17.04 -12.31
N ARG A 169 -3.85 -16.07 -12.75
CA ARG A 169 -3.06 -15.18 -11.89
C ARG A 169 -3.79 -13.87 -11.70
N SER A 170 -4.26 -13.68 -10.49
CA SER A 170 -5.03 -12.49 -10.11
C SER A 170 -4.76 -12.08 -8.67
N HIS A 171 -4.97 -10.81 -8.39
CA HIS A 171 -4.94 -10.24 -7.05
C HIS A 171 -6.25 -9.48 -6.81
N TRP A 172 -6.91 -9.76 -5.71
CA TRP A 172 -8.09 -9.02 -5.28
C TRP A 172 -7.91 -8.54 -3.85
N SER A 173 -8.01 -7.25 -3.65
CA SER A 173 -7.98 -6.63 -2.33
C SER A 173 -9.26 -5.84 -2.06
N VAL A 174 -9.68 -5.85 -0.80
CA VAL A 174 -10.76 -5.03 -0.28
C VAL A 174 -10.27 -4.35 0.99
N ASP A 175 -10.41 -3.04 1.04
CA ASP A 175 -10.09 -2.21 2.20
C ASP A 175 -11.36 -1.50 2.65
N GLY A 176 -11.53 -1.38 3.96
CA GLY A 176 -12.65 -0.64 4.53
C GLY A 176 -12.25 0.08 5.81
N SER A 177 -12.73 1.31 5.98
CA SER A 177 -12.61 2.04 7.24
C SER A 177 -13.90 2.77 7.56
N ALA A 178 -14.26 2.80 8.83
CA ALA A 178 -15.40 3.53 9.34
C ALA A 178 -15.01 4.25 10.63
N ASP A 179 -15.42 5.51 10.75
CA ASP A 179 -15.36 6.30 11.96
C ASP A 179 -16.76 6.84 12.22
N VAL A 180 -17.45 6.30 13.22
CA VAL A 180 -18.88 6.52 13.43
C VAL A 180 -19.15 7.03 14.84
N ARG A 181 -19.86 8.17 14.94
CA ARG A 181 -20.41 8.70 16.19
C ARG A 181 -21.79 8.12 16.40
N LEU A 182 -21.92 7.16 17.31
CA LEU A 182 -23.17 6.47 17.58
C LEU A 182 -24.13 7.31 18.41
N PHE A 183 -23.60 7.98 19.45
CA PHE A 183 -24.34 8.92 20.29
C PHE A 183 -23.36 9.88 20.98
N LYS A 184 -23.87 10.86 21.75
CA LYS A 184 -23.05 11.89 22.37
C LYS A 184 -21.93 11.29 23.22
N GLY A 185 -20.68 11.60 22.82
CA GLY A 185 -19.48 11.15 23.51
C GLY A 185 -19.01 9.73 23.13
N PHE A 186 -19.81 8.94 22.38
CA PHE A 186 -19.46 7.57 22.00
C PHE A 186 -19.13 7.50 20.51
N SER A 187 -17.95 7.00 20.17
CA SER A 187 -17.53 6.73 18.79
C SER A 187 -16.95 5.32 18.65
N PHE A 188 -17.10 4.81 17.45
CA PHE A 188 -16.59 3.53 17.00
C PHE A 188 -15.72 3.77 15.78
N ASP A 189 -14.55 3.17 15.75
CA ASP A 189 -13.65 3.13 14.62
C ASP A 189 -13.41 1.69 14.20
N PHE A 190 -13.32 1.48 12.89
CA PHE A 190 -13.04 0.21 12.26
C PHE A 190 -12.08 0.41 11.11
N PHE A 191 -11.14 -0.49 10.96
CA PHE A 191 -10.34 -0.66 9.76
C PHE A 191 -10.21 -2.15 9.44
N GLY A 192 -10.41 -2.52 8.17
CA GLY A 192 -10.23 -3.88 7.70
C GLY A 192 -9.59 -3.92 6.33
N ARG A 193 -8.77 -4.94 6.11
CA ARG A 193 -8.20 -5.32 4.83
C ARG A 193 -8.29 -6.82 4.64
N TYR A 194 -8.67 -7.22 3.44
CA TYR A 194 -8.62 -8.60 2.97
C TYR A 194 -7.97 -8.65 1.59
N GLU A 195 -7.10 -9.61 1.37
CA GLU A 195 -6.44 -9.84 0.08
C GLU A 195 -6.52 -11.32 -0.29
N LYS A 196 -6.83 -11.59 -1.55
CA LYS A 196 -6.70 -12.89 -2.19
C LYS A 196 -5.61 -12.81 -3.24
N ILE A 197 -4.58 -13.61 -3.07
CA ILE A 197 -3.30 -13.48 -3.77
C ILE A 197 -3.08 -14.72 -4.62
N LYS A 198 -2.96 -14.55 -5.94
CA LYS A 198 -2.65 -15.62 -6.91
C LYS A 198 -1.62 -15.16 -7.95
N ASP A 199 -1.03 -13.99 -7.77
CA ASP A 199 -0.15 -13.32 -8.73
C ASP A 199 1.31 -13.22 -8.28
N GLN A 200 1.73 -14.04 -7.31
CA GLN A 200 3.10 -14.07 -6.81
C GLN A 200 4.04 -14.75 -7.82
N ILE A 201 4.42 -14.03 -8.87
CA ILE A 201 5.29 -14.54 -9.94
C ILE A 201 6.78 -14.41 -9.64
N GLY A 202 7.14 -13.52 -8.72
CA GLY A 202 8.53 -13.24 -8.34
C GLY A 202 9.10 -14.13 -7.24
N LEU A 203 8.36 -15.15 -6.76
CA LEU A 203 8.87 -16.04 -5.72
C LEU A 203 10.16 -16.72 -6.16
N ARG A 204 11.18 -16.68 -5.29
CA ARG A 204 12.47 -17.31 -5.53
C ARG A 204 12.33 -18.81 -5.60
N LYS A 205 13.09 -19.44 -6.50
CA LYS A 205 13.17 -20.91 -6.62
C LYS A 205 13.99 -21.52 -5.48
N SER A 206 14.98 -20.79 -4.96
CA SER A 206 15.75 -21.19 -3.79
C SER A 206 14.84 -21.30 -2.56
N GLU A 207 15.02 -22.37 -1.78
CA GLU A 207 14.33 -22.48 -0.50
C GLU A 207 14.86 -21.41 0.46
N ALA A 208 13.94 -20.79 1.20
CA ALA A 208 14.31 -19.85 2.25
C ALA A 208 14.95 -20.59 3.42
N SER A 209 16.05 -20.06 3.93
CA SER A 209 16.60 -20.56 5.20
C SER A 209 15.66 -20.25 6.37
N THR A 210 15.80 -20.97 7.48
CA THR A 210 14.99 -20.70 8.68
C THR A 210 15.18 -19.26 9.16
N GLU A 211 16.39 -18.72 9.06
CA GLU A 211 16.73 -17.35 9.43
C GLU A 211 16.03 -16.33 8.51
N GLU A 212 16.02 -16.56 7.20
CA GLU A 212 15.34 -15.68 6.23
C GLU A 212 13.83 -15.65 6.43
N VAL A 213 13.23 -16.79 6.78
CA VAL A 213 11.80 -16.88 7.12
C VAL A 213 11.50 -16.10 8.38
N LEU A 214 12.27 -16.30 9.45
CA LEU A 214 12.07 -15.62 10.73
C LEU A 214 12.29 -14.12 10.63
N LEU A 215 13.28 -13.69 9.85
CA LEU A 215 13.61 -12.28 9.63
C LEU A 215 12.75 -11.62 8.55
N ARG A 216 11.88 -12.37 7.88
CA ARG A 216 11.01 -11.89 6.76
C ARG A 216 11.80 -11.15 5.68
N VAL A 217 12.95 -11.66 5.28
CA VAL A 217 13.78 -11.03 4.26
C VAL A 217 13.39 -11.42 2.85
N GLN A 218 12.61 -12.48 2.68
CA GLN A 218 12.04 -12.87 1.38
C GLN A 218 10.54 -13.18 1.44
N GLN A 219 9.89 -13.01 0.30
CA GLN A 219 8.46 -13.29 0.15
C GLN A 219 8.21 -14.80 0.09
N LEU A 220 7.25 -15.26 0.91
CA LEU A 220 6.74 -16.62 0.89
C LEU A 220 5.45 -16.71 0.11
N ALA A 221 5.15 -17.91 -0.42
CA ALA A 221 3.87 -18.18 -1.07
C ALA A 221 2.71 -17.97 -0.08
N THR A 222 1.76 -17.11 -0.44
CA THR A 222 0.61 -16.76 0.38
C THR A 222 -0.63 -16.65 -0.50
N GLY A 223 -1.68 -17.39 -0.19
CA GLY A 223 -2.93 -17.39 -0.97
C GLY A 223 -3.91 -16.29 -0.55
N TYR A 224 -3.80 -15.80 0.68
CA TYR A 224 -4.60 -14.70 1.21
C TYR A 224 -3.90 -14.03 2.39
N SER A 225 -4.29 -12.79 2.67
CA SER A 225 -3.97 -12.08 3.89
C SER A 225 -5.18 -11.31 4.39
N TYR A 226 -5.25 -11.05 5.69
CA TYR A 226 -6.26 -10.17 6.26
C TYR A 226 -5.74 -9.46 7.50
N PHE A 227 -6.29 -8.29 7.73
CA PHE A 227 -6.06 -7.50 8.93
C PHE A 227 -7.35 -6.77 9.30
N PHE A 228 -7.73 -6.83 10.57
CA PHE A 228 -8.86 -6.08 11.13
C PHE A 228 -8.44 -5.40 12.41
N ASN A 229 -8.88 -4.16 12.56
CA ASN A 229 -8.73 -3.38 13.79
C ASN A 229 -10.05 -2.68 14.08
N PHE A 230 -10.45 -2.65 15.33
CA PHE A 230 -11.60 -1.87 15.77
C PHE A 230 -11.30 -1.21 17.11
N GLY A 231 -11.85 -0.02 17.30
CA GLY A 231 -11.73 0.74 18.52
C GLY A 231 -13.07 1.31 18.96
N ILE A 232 -13.20 1.49 20.25
CA ILE A 232 -14.35 2.13 20.88
C ILE A 232 -13.81 3.23 21.76
N SER A 233 -14.35 4.43 21.62
CA SER A 233 -14.03 5.52 22.52
C SER A 233 -15.29 6.15 23.11
N TYR A 234 -15.24 6.40 24.41
CA TYR A 234 -16.28 7.13 25.09
C TYR A 234 -15.70 8.34 25.81
N ARG A 235 -16.13 9.52 25.42
CA ARG A 235 -15.70 10.79 26.00
C ARG A 235 -16.84 11.39 26.80
N PHE A 236 -16.63 11.53 28.09
CA PHE A 236 -17.57 12.16 29.01
C PHE A 236 -16.94 13.35 29.71
N GLY A 237 -17.75 14.26 30.24
CA GLY A 237 -17.30 15.47 30.92
C GLY A 237 -17.81 16.75 30.28
N SER A 238 -17.47 17.88 30.90
CA SER A 238 -17.83 19.21 30.42
C SER A 238 -16.84 19.69 29.36
N ILE A 239 -17.34 20.18 28.22
CA ILE A 239 -16.54 20.87 27.21
C ILE A 239 -16.04 22.24 27.65
N PHE A 240 -16.55 22.75 28.78
CA PHE A 240 -16.19 24.06 29.36
C PHE A 240 -15.19 23.95 30.52
N ASN A 241 -14.59 22.78 30.72
CA ASN A 241 -13.58 22.60 31.76
C ASN A 241 -12.23 23.15 31.32
N ASN A 242 -11.85 24.30 31.85
CA ASN A 242 -10.54 24.95 31.62
C ASN A 242 -9.49 24.61 32.69
N VAL A 243 -9.76 23.62 33.53
CA VAL A 243 -8.80 23.22 34.59
C VAL A 243 -7.71 22.36 33.94
N VAL A 244 -6.48 22.87 33.96
CA VAL A 244 -5.27 22.15 33.59
C VAL A 244 -4.59 21.61 34.84
N ASN A 245 -4.41 20.33 34.92
CA ASN A 245 -3.65 19.70 36.01
C ASN A 245 -2.44 18.94 35.41
N PRO A 246 -1.24 19.58 35.43
CA PRO A 246 -0.03 18.97 34.85
C PRO A 246 0.68 18.01 35.81
N ARG A 247 0.04 17.57 36.89
CA ARG A 247 0.65 16.62 37.83
C ARG A 247 0.77 15.25 37.16
N PHE A 248 1.96 14.64 37.27
CA PHE A 248 2.36 13.40 36.63
C PHE A 248 2.51 13.44 35.09
N ASP A 249 2.39 14.63 34.45
CA ASP A 249 2.58 14.82 33.00
C ASP A 249 4.04 15.19 32.63
N ARG A 250 5.04 14.63 33.33
CA ARG A 250 6.47 14.87 33.08
C ARG A 250 7.18 13.62 32.69
#